data_1a73a678fda648fa0c214ced18f904f6
#
_entry.id   1a73a678fda648fa0c214ced18f904f6
#
_cell.length_a   1.000
_cell.length_b   1.000
_cell.length_c   1.000
_cell.angle_alpha   90.00
_cell.angle_beta   90.00
_cell.angle_gamma   90.00
#
_symmetry.space_group_name_H-M   'P 1'
#
loop_
_entity.id
_entity.type
_entity.pdbx_description
1 polymer ?
#
loop_
_entity_poly.entity_id
_entity_poly.type
_entity_poly.pdbx_seq_one_letter_code
_entity_poly.pdbx_strand_id
1 'polypeptide(L)'
;TRNLEAAFVVLLPEAKRRGHQPVEITPLALDDNAEVAIEAQGLTMRFGDFVAVDHVDFRIRRGEIFGFLGSNGCGKSTTMKMLTGLLPASEGDAWLFGQKVNPKDIETRRRVGYMSQAFSLYGEQTVRQNLVLHARLFHVPEAQVPGRVQAMVERFGLQEEIDSLPDALPLGLRQRLSLLLRFWPWPSASALRSVCR
;
A
#
# COMPACT_ATOMS: atom_id res chain seq x y z
N THR A 1 3.43 25.71 19.36
CA THR A 1 4.04 25.75 17.99
C THR A 1 2.93 25.42 17.00
N ARG A 2 2.43 26.42 16.28
CA ARG A 2 1.43 26.21 15.24
C ARG A 2 2.11 25.41 14.12
N ASN A 3 1.64 24.18 13.90
CA ASN A 3 2.11 23.28 12.86
C ASN A 3 1.85 23.93 11.48
N LEU A 4 2.82 23.84 10.57
CA LEU A 4 2.73 24.38 9.19
C LEU A 4 1.50 23.84 8.45
N GLU A 5 1.13 22.59 8.75
CA GLU A 5 -0.04 21.91 8.23
C GLU A 5 -1.35 22.58 8.67
N ALA A 6 -1.47 22.96 9.95
CA ALA A 6 -2.62 23.69 10.45
C ALA A 6 -2.76 25.08 9.79
N ALA A 7 -1.64 25.76 9.53
CA ALA A 7 -1.64 27.03 8.81
C ALA A 7 -2.08 26.84 7.35
N PHE A 8 -1.65 25.78 6.69
CA PHE A 8 -2.05 25.45 5.32
C PHE A 8 -3.56 25.14 5.23
N VAL A 9 -4.10 24.37 6.17
CA VAL A 9 -5.53 24.04 6.21
C VAL A 9 -6.40 25.29 6.36
N VAL A 10 -5.95 26.28 7.15
CA VAL A 10 -6.66 27.57 7.32
C VAL A 10 -6.71 28.38 6.03
N LEU A 11 -5.72 28.23 5.15
CA LEU A 11 -5.66 28.92 3.85
C LEU A 11 -6.48 28.24 2.76
N LEU A 12 -6.96 27.02 2.96
CA LEU A 12 -7.80 26.33 1.98
C LEU A 12 -9.22 26.93 1.92
N PRO A 13 -9.85 26.97 0.73
CA PRO A 13 -11.25 27.32 0.60
C PRO A 13 -12.15 26.44 1.50
N GLU A 14 -13.20 27.01 2.05
CA GLU A 14 -14.07 26.35 3.03
C GLU A 14 -14.63 24.99 2.56
N ALA A 15 -14.95 24.89 1.26
CA ALA A 15 -15.39 23.65 0.63
C ALA A 15 -14.34 22.53 0.69
N LYS A 16 -13.04 22.86 0.74
CA LYS A 16 -11.93 21.90 0.83
C LYS A 16 -11.47 21.62 2.27
N ARG A 17 -11.93 22.41 3.25
CA ARG A 17 -11.71 22.16 4.69
C ARG A 17 -12.65 21.09 5.24
N ARG A 18 -13.83 20.89 4.60
CA ARG A 18 -14.81 19.88 5.02
C ARG A 18 -14.28 18.49 4.65
N GLY A 19 -13.90 17.71 5.66
CA GLY A 19 -13.45 16.32 5.50
C GLY A 19 -12.03 16.02 5.97
N HIS A 20 -11.29 17.03 6.45
CA HIS A 20 -10.01 16.78 7.11
C HIS A 20 -10.28 16.44 8.59
N GLN A 21 -10.68 15.21 8.85
CA GLN A 21 -10.61 14.68 10.22
C GLN A 21 -9.14 14.27 10.44
N PRO A 22 -8.46 14.82 11.46
CA PRO A 22 -7.13 14.34 11.79
C PRO A 22 -7.23 12.87 12.13
N VAL A 23 -6.41 12.06 11.45
CA VAL A 23 -6.28 10.65 11.80
C VAL A 23 -5.53 10.61 13.13
N GLU A 24 -6.20 10.30 14.22
CA GLU A 24 -5.54 9.99 15.48
C GLU A 24 -4.79 8.66 15.31
N ILE A 25 -3.50 8.76 15.08
CA ILE A 25 -2.60 7.60 15.10
C ILE A 25 -2.27 7.35 16.57
N THR A 26 -2.93 6.36 17.15
CA THR A 26 -2.51 5.88 18.47
C THR A 26 -1.11 5.28 18.33
N PRO A 27 -0.08 5.81 19.04
CA PRO A 27 1.25 5.21 19.00
C PRO A 27 1.13 3.74 19.39
N LEU A 28 1.60 2.85 18.52
CA LEU A 28 1.71 1.45 18.90
C LEU A 28 2.74 1.36 20.02
N ALA A 29 2.36 0.78 21.15
CA ALA A 29 3.34 0.37 22.15
C ALA A 29 4.23 -0.69 21.47
N LEU A 30 5.49 -0.33 21.19
CA LEU A 30 6.45 -1.25 20.62
C LEU A 30 6.70 -2.32 21.69
N ASP A 31 6.15 -3.48 21.50
CA ASP A 31 6.49 -4.67 22.27
C ASP A 31 7.85 -5.14 21.77
N ASP A 32 8.86 -5.15 22.66
CA ASP A 32 10.21 -5.61 22.31
C ASP A 32 10.23 -7.08 21.88
N ASN A 33 9.20 -7.84 22.18
CA ASN A 33 8.99 -9.23 21.77
C ASN A 33 8.09 -9.36 20.52
N ALA A 34 7.71 -8.26 19.85
CA ALA A 34 6.86 -8.35 18.66
C ALA A 34 7.55 -9.18 17.56
N GLU A 35 6.79 -10.09 16.98
CA GLU A 35 7.20 -10.93 15.85
C GLU A 35 7.78 -10.07 14.70
N VAL A 36 8.92 -10.47 14.15
CA VAL A 36 9.52 -9.81 12.98
C VAL A 36 8.66 -10.11 11.74
N ALA A 37 8.12 -9.06 11.14
CA ALA A 37 7.32 -9.17 9.93
C ALA A 37 8.18 -9.21 8.67
N ILE A 38 9.24 -8.40 8.63
CA ILE A 38 10.16 -8.31 7.49
C ILE A 38 11.58 -8.27 8.01
N GLU A 39 12.45 -9.09 7.44
CA GLU A 39 13.88 -9.09 7.73
C GLU A 39 14.67 -9.10 6.42
N ALA A 40 15.78 -8.38 6.38
CA ALA A 40 16.76 -8.40 5.30
C ALA A 40 18.15 -8.59 5.90
N GLN A 41 18.98 -9.42 5.26
CA GLN A 41 20.36 -9.67 5.63
C GLN A 41 21.25 -9.63 4.40
N GLY A 42 22.20 -8.68 4.36
CA GLY A 42 23.13 -8.47 3.27
C GLY A 42 22.46 -8.25 1.92
N LEU A 43 21.25 -7.70 1.90
CA LEU A 43 20.42 -7.63 0.71
C LEU A 43 21.05 -6.72 -0.33
N THR A 44 21.43 -7.28 -1.48
CA THR A 44 22.18 -6.60 -2.54
C THR A 44 21.50 -6.77 -3.88
N MET A 45 21.51 -5.70 -4.69
CA MET A 45 21.06 -5.74 -6.07
C MET A 45 22.07 -5.11 -7.02
N ARG A 46 22.48 -5.89 -8.00
CA ARG A 46 23.37 -5.49 -9.09
C ARG A 46 22.64 -5.56 -10.43
N PHE A 47 22.82 -4.54 -11.25
CA PHE A 47 22.40 -4.51 -12.64
C PHE A 47 23.67 -4.35 -13.50
N GLY A 48 24.26 -5.48 -13.94
CA GLY A 48 25.60 -5.48 -14.51
C GLY A 48 26.60 -4.93 -13.49
N ASP A 49 27.36 -3.91 -13.87
CA ASP A 49 28.36 -3.28 -13.01
C ASP A 49 27.76 -2.25 -12.01
N PHE A 50 26.48 -1.90 -12.20
CA PHE A 50 25.82 -0.94 -11.33
C PHE A 50 25.24 -1.61 -10.08
N VAL A 51 25.64 -1.14 -8.90
CA VAL A 51 25.10 -1.59 -7.61
C VAL A 51 23.98 -0.64 -7.20
N ALA A 52 22.74 -1.11 -7.30
CA ALA A 52 21.55 -0.32 -6.94
C ALA A 52 21.21 -0.38 -5.45
N VAL A 53 21.54 -1.50 -4.79
CA VAL A 53 21.39 -1.74 -3.34
C VAL A 53 22.62 -2.52 -2.90
N ASP A 54 23.27 -2.11 -1.81
CA ASP A 54 24.52 -2.69 -1.34
C ASP A 54 24.42 -3.10 0.12
N HIS A 55 24.44 -4.41 0.39
CA HIS A 55 24.52 -5.08 1.69
C HIS A 55 23.60 -4.45 2.77
N VAL A 56 22.30 -4.33 2.48
CA VAL A 56 21.35 -3.68 3.40
C VAL A 56 20.81 -4.70 4.40
N ASP A 57 20.89 -4.37 5.69
CA ASP A 57 20.36 -5.13 6.82
C ASP A 57 19.31 -4.32 7.56
N PHE A 58 18.15 -4.91 7.82
CA PHE A 58 17.14 -4.32 8.70
C PHE A 58 16.09 -5.35 9.14
N ARG A 59 15.38 -4.99 10.19
CA ARG A 59 14.24 -5.74 10.73
C ARG A 59 13.06 -4.80 10.97
N ILE A 60 11.88 -5.21 10.51
CA ILE A 60 10.63 -4.50 10.72
C ILE A 60 9.71 -5.42 11.51
N ARG A 61 9.23 -4.93 12.65
CA ARG A 61 8.34 -5.69 13.52
C ARG A 61 6.90 -5.61 13.03
N ARG A 62 6.10 -6.56 13.45
CA ARG A 62 4.67 -6.59 13.12
C ARG A 62 3.95 -5.37 13.71
N GLY A 63 3.15 -4.67 12.89
CA GLY A 63 2.46 -3.45 13.27
C GLY A 63 3.30 -2.17 13.23
N GLU A 64 4.59 -2.26 12.91
CA GLU A 64 5.49 -1.11 12.77
C GLU A 64 5.24 -0.38 11.45
N ILE A 65 5.30 0.97 11.48
CA ILE A 65 5.38 1.82 10.30
C ILE A 65 6.84 2.16 10.06
N PHE A 66 7.42 1.58 9.04
CA PHE A 66 8.81 1.78 8.68
C PHE A 66 8.96 2.67 7.45
N GLY A 67 9.78 3.72 7.54
CA GLY A 67 10.02 4.69 6.48
C GLY A 67 11.38 4.52 5.80
N PHE A 68 11.38 4.28 4.49
CA PHE A 68 12.58 4.34 3.66
C PHE A 68 12.81 5.79 3.20
N LEU A 69 13.80 6.47 3.78
CA LEU A 69 14.18 7.83 3.41
C LEU A 69 15.45 7.81 2.55
N GLY A 70 15.55 8.74 1.64
CA GLY A 70 16.72 8.90 0.77
C GLY A 70 16.41 9.62 -0.54
N SER A 71 17.44 10.03 -1.27
CA SER A 71 17.33 10.71 -2.56
C SER A 71 16.69 9.83 -3.65
N ASN A 72 16.25 10.44 -4.74
CA ASN A 72 15.76 9.67 -5.88
C ASN A 72 16.92 8.86 -6.49
N GLY A 73 16.63 7.60 -6.83
CA GLY A 73 17.64 6.69 -7.36
C GLY A 73 18.46 5.91 -6.32
N CYS A 74 18.33 6.16 -5.01
CA CYS A 74 19.10 5.47 -3.97
C CYS A 74 18.64 4.03 -3.65
N GLY A 75 17.91 3.37 -4.53
CA GLY A 75 17.55 1.96 -4.37
C GLY A 75 16.29 1.64 -3.56
N LYS A 76 15.55 2.61 -2.99
CA LYS A 76 14.35 2.37 -2.16
C LYS A 76 13.33 1.44 -2.82
N SER A 77 12.90 1.76 -4.03
CA SER A 77 11.92 0.94 -4.77
C SER A 77 12.48 -0.44 -5.14
N THR A 78 13.77 -0.53 -5.40
CA THR A 78 14.47 -1.79 -5.67
C THR A 78 14.46 -2.67 -4.44
N THR A 79 14.82 -2.12 -3.27
CA THR A 79 14.76 -2.82 -1.98
C THR A 79 13.34 -3.33 -1.70
N MET A 80 12.32 -2.48 -1.83
CA MET A 80 10.93 -2.89 -1.63
C MET A 80 10.49 -4.01 -2.58
N LYS A 81 10.94 -4.00 -3.85
CA LYS A 81 10.64 -5.08 -4.81
C LYS A 81 11.33 -6.39 -4.43
N MET A 82 12.55 -6.35 -3.90
CA MET A 82 13.24 -7.55 -3.41
C MET A 82 12.53 -8.14 -2.20
N LEU A 83 12.16 -7.32 -1.22
CA LEU A 83 11.42 -7.74 -0.02
C LEU A 83 10.06 -8.36 -0.32
N THR A 84 9.39 -7.90 -1.37
CA THR A 84 8.08 -8.40 -1.77
C THR A 84 8.15 -9.57 -2.76
N GLY A 85 9.34 -10.03 -3.12
CA GLY A 85 9.53 -11.10 -4.09
C GLY A 85 9.18 -10.72 -5.54
N LEU A 86 9.05 -9.42 -5.83
CA LEU A 86 8.85 -8.92 -7.20
C LEU A 86 10.14 -8.87 -8.01
N LEU A 87 11.28 -8.85 -7.32
CA LEU A 87 12.62 -8.83 -7.91
C LEU A 87 13.51 -9.78 -7.12
N PRO A 88 14.21 -10.72 -7.78
CA PRO A 88 15.21 -11.55 -7.09
C PRO A 88 16.39 -10.69 -6.64
N ALA A 89 16.89 -10.90 -5.42
CA ALA A 89 18.13 -10.29 -4.98
C ALA A 89 19.33 -10.91 -5.72
N SER A 90 20.38 -10.13 -5.94
CA SER A 90 21.65 -10.63 -6.47
C SER A 90 22.43 -11.37 -5.39
N GLU A 91 22.43 -10.85 -4.15
CA GLU A 91 23.07 -11.42 -2.98
C GLU A 91 22.24 -11.13 -1.73
N GLY A 92 22.48 -11.88 -0.66
CA GLY A 92 21.73 -11.74 0.59
C GLY A 92 20.36 -12.35 0.55
N ASP A 93 19.65 -12.24 1.66
CA ASP A 93 18.38 -12.89 1.87
C ASP A 93 17.35 -11.93 2.49
N ALA A 94 16.08 -12.22 2.21
CA ALA A 94 14.95 -11.54 2.86
C ALA A 94 13.94 -12.56 3.37
N TRP A 95 13.26 -12.21 4.47
CA TRP A 95 12.18 -13.01 5.06
C TRP A 95 10.94 -12.17 5.26
N LEU A 96 9.80 -12.79 5.02
CA LEU A 96 8.46 -12.26 5.30
C LEU A 96 7.78 -13.20 6.28
N PHE A 97 7.42 -12.69 7.45
CA PHE A 97 6.77 -13.47 8.51
C PHE A 97 7.50 -14.79 8.81
N GLY A 98 8.83 -14.72 8.92
CA GLY A 98 9.70 -15.88 9.19
C GLY A 98 9.94 -16.82 8.00
N GLN A 99 9.34 -16.58 6.84
CA GLN A 99 9.53 -17.37 5.63
C GLN A 99 10.47 -16.65 4.66
N LYS A 100 11.48 -17.35 4.16
CA LYS A 100 12.42 -16.82 3.16
C LYS A 100 11.66 -16.42 1.89
N VAL A 101 11.89 -15.22 1.41
CA VAL A 101 11.26 -14.68 0.20
C VAL A 101 11.77 -15.46 -1.02
N ASN A 102 10.86 -16.08 -1.73
CA ASN A 102 11.15 -16.75 -2.99
C ASN A 102 10.42 -16.00 -4.12
N PRO A 103 11.12 -15.34 -5.05
CA PRO A 103 10.51 -14.61 -6.17
C PRO A 103 9.67 -15.47 -7.11
N LYS A 104 9.88 -16.79 -7.10
CA LYS A 104 9.08 -17.74 -7.91
C LYS A 104 7.80 -18.19 -7.20
N ASP A 105 7.68 -17.95 -5.90
CA ASP A 105 6.53 -18.37 -5.11
C ASP A 105 5.45 -17.29 -5.09
N ILE A 106 4.29 -17.62 -5.68
CA ILE A 106 3.12 -16.75 -5.70
C ILE A 106 2.50 -16.59 -4.31
N GLU A 107 2.58 -17.62 -3.46
CA GLU A 107 1.97 -17.58 -2.12
C GLU A 107 2.63 -16.53 -1.22
N THR A 108 3.95 -16.40 -1.30
CA THR A 108 4.68 -15.33 -0.60
C THR A 108 4.17 -13.95 -1.02
N ARG A 109 3.94 -13.74 -2.33
CA ARG A 109 3.45 -12.46 -2.86
C ARG A 109 1.99 -12.16 -2.50
N ARG A 110 1.15 -13.18 -2.33
CA ARG A 110 -0.26 -13.03 -1.91
C ARG A 110 -0.39 -12.46 -0.49
N ARG A 111 0.62 -12.64 0.34
CA ARG A 111 0.65 -12.16 1.73
C ARG A 111 1.05 -10.70 1.85
N VAL A 112 1.51 -10.08 0.77
CA VAL A 112 2.06 -8.71 0.77
C VAL A 112 1.28 -7.82 -0.18
N GLY A 113 0.79 -6.70 0.31
CA GLY A 113 0.27 -5.63 -0.52
C GLY A 113 1.41 -4.73 -1.00
N TYR A 114 1.66 -4.65 -2.30
CA TYR A 114 2.63 -3.72 -2.87
C TYR A 114 1.91 -2.61 -3.64
N MET A 115 2.16 -1.35 -3.26
CA MET A 115 1.66 -0.18 -3.97
C MET A 115 2.84 0.54 -4.64
N SER A 116 2.84 0.57 -5.97
CA SER A 116 3.81 1.34 -6.75
C SER A 116 3.39 2.81 -6.83
N GLN A 117 4.30 3.68 -7.26
CA GLN A 117 3.98 5.08 -7.57
C GLN A 117 3.03 5.20 -8.78
N ALA A 118 3.06 4.24 -9.70
CA ALA A 118 2.11 4.16 -10.80
C ALA A 118 0.75 3.65 -10.29
N PHE A 119 -0.32 4.30 -10.70
CA PHE A 119 -1.67 3.87 -10.37
C PHE A 119 -1.94 2.50 -11.01
N SER A 120 -2.46 1.57 -10.21
CA SER A 120 -2.83 0.22 -10.69
C SER A 120 -4.24 0.19 -11.27
N LEU A 121 -4.73 1.34 -11.72
CA LEU A 121 -6.05 1.50 -12.33
C LEU A 121 -5.95 1.34 -13.83
N TYR A 122 -6.90 0.64 -14.39
CA TYR A 122 -7.09 0.58 -15.84
C TYR A 122 -7.76 1.87 -16.30
N GLY A 123 -7.01 2.74 -16.99
CA GLY A 123 -7.47 4.09 -17.36
C GLY A 123 -8.67 4.10 -18.30
N GLU A 124 -8.87 3.04 -19.07
CA GLU A 124 -9.97 2.88 -20.01
C GLU A 124 -11.26 2.34 -19.34
N GLN A 125 -11.19 1.98 -18.07
CA GLN A 125 -12.33 1.45 -17.31
C GLN A 125 -12.79 2.46 -16.27
N THR A 126 -14.10 2.54 -16.05
CA THR A 126 -14.66 3.38 -14.98
C THR A 126 -14.21 2.88 -13.60
N VAL A 127 -14.39 3.71 -12.57
CA VAL A 127 -14.14 3.31 -11.17
C VAL A 127 -14.88 2.03 -10.83
N ARG A 128 -16.17 1.93 -11.19
CA ARG A 128 -16.99 0.73 -11.01
C ARG A 128 -16.37 -0.50 -11.65
N GLN A 129 -15.97 -0.39 -12.92
CA GLN A 129 -15.38 -1.50 -13.67
C GLN A 129 -14.05 -1.93 -13.06
N ASN A 130 -13.22 -0.99 -12.62
CA ASN A 130 -11.98 -1.27 -11.91
C ASN A 130 -12.26 -2.03 -10.60
N LEU A 131 -13.23 -1.59 -9.80
CA LEU A 131 -13.61 -2.28 -8.56
C LEU A 131 -14.09 -3.71 -8.83
N VAL A 132 -14.98 -3.92 -9.80
CA VAL A 132 -15.48 -5.25 -10.17
C VAL A 132 -14.35 -6.14 -10.68
N LEU A 133 -13.48 -5.62 -11.54
CA LEU A 133 -12.34 -6.38 -12.07
C LEU A 133 -11.41 -6.84 -10.94
N HIS A 134 -11.06 -5.95 -10.02
CA HIS A 134 -10.23 -6.31 -8.88
C HIS A 134 -10.92 -7.32 -7.95
N ALA A 135 -12.24 -7.20 -7.73
CA ALA A 135 -12.99 -8.20 -6.98
C ALA A 135 -12.82 -9.61 -7.57
N ARG A 136 -12.92 -9.71 -8.89
CA ARG A 136 -12.74 -10.98 -9.62
C ARG A 136 -11.29 -11.47 -9.59
N LEU A 137 -10.30 -10.59 -9.76
CA LEU A 137 -8.88 -10.93 -9.65
C LEU A 137 -8.51 -11.48 -8.26
N PHE A 138 -9.19 -11.02 -7.22
CA PHE A 138 -9.02 -11.52 -5.85
C PHE A 138 -9.99 -12.64 -5.48
N HIS A 139 -10.63 -13.27 -6.48
CA HIS A 139 -11.50 -14.42 -6.30
C HIS A 139 -12.67 -14.18 -5.32
N VAL A 140 -13.20 -12.96 -5.26
CA VAL A 140 -14.43 -12.68 -4.51
C VAL A 140 -15.58 -13.43 -5.17
N PRO A 141 -16.39 -14.20 -4.42
CA PRO A 141 -17.57 -14.87 -4.97
C PRO A 141 -18.49 -13.89 -5.71
N GLU A 142 -18.90 -14.23 -6.94
CA GLU A 142 -19.64 -13.31 -7.81
C GLU A 142 -20.90 -12.74 -7.14
N ALA A 143 -21.60 -13.55 -6.35
CA ALA A 143 -22.76 -13.10 -5.57
C ALA A 143 -22.45 -12.00 -4.53
N GLN A 144 -21.20 -11.89 -4.08
CA GLN A 144 -20.77 -10.87 -3.09
C GLN A 144 -20.20 -9.62 -3.75
N VAL A 145 -19.83 -9.67 -5.04
CA VAL A 145 -19.17 -8.54 -5.72
C VAL A 145 -19.99 -7.26 -5.65
N PRO A 146 -21.30 -7.25 -5.99
CA PRO A 146 -22.09 -6.02 -5.95
C PRO A 146 -22.12 -5.37 -4.56
N GLY A 147 -22.38 -6.17 -3.52
CA GLY A 147 -22.45 -5.66 -2.14
C GLY A 147 -21.10 -5.14 -1.64
N ARG A 148 -20.00 -5.80 -2.01
CA ARG A 148 -18.67 -5.31 -1.64
C ARG A 148 -18.27 -4.05 -2.38
N VAL A 149 -18.59 -3.95 -3.66
CA VAL A 149 -18.37 -2.72 -4.44
C VAL A 149 -19.13 -1.56 -3.81
N GLN A 150 -20.42 -1.76 -3.49
CA GLN A 150 -21.24 -0.75 -2.87
C GLN A 150 -20.67 -0.29 -1.52
N ALA A 151 -20.28 -1.21 -0.65
CA ALA A 151 -19.67 -0.90 0.64
C ALA A 151 -18.35 -0.10 0.49
N MET A 152 -17.55 -0.38 -0.54
CA MET A 152 -16.35 0.39 -0.83
C MET A 152 -16.68 1.80 -1.31
N VAL A 153 -17.65 1.94 -2.21
CA VAL A 153 -18.11 3.23 -2.72
C VAL A 153 -18.59 4.12 -1.58
N GLU A 154 -19.40 3.60 -0.67
CA GLU A 154 -19.91 4.33 0.49
C GLU A 154 -18.80 4.73 1.47
N ARG A 155 -17.93 3.78 1.80
CA ARG A 155 -16.84 3.99 2.77
C ARG A 155 -15.84 5.05 2.34
N PHE A 156 -15.60 5.18 1.04
CA PHE A 156 -14.56 6.06 0.51
C PHE A 156 -15.11 7.28 -0.22
N GLY A 157 -16.43 7.47 -0.17
CA GLY A 157 -17.10 8.64 -0.74
C GLY A 157 -16.92 8.73 -2.26
N LEU A 158 -17.11 7.60 -2.97
CA LEU A 158 -16.93 7.50 -4.42
C LEU A 158 -18.25 7.55 -5.20
N GLN A 159 -19.34 7.95 -4.55
CA GLN A 159 -20.69 7.88 -5.12
C GLN A 159 -20.82 8.71 -6.40
N GLU A 160 -20.24 9.91 -6.40
CA GLU A 160 -20.33 10.84 -7.53
C GLU A 160 -19.40 10.44 -8.68
N GLU A 161 -18.29 9.74 -8.38
CA GLU A 161 -17.25 9.41 -9.35
C GLU A 161 -17.27 7.95 -9.82
N ILE A 162 -18.25 7.17 -9.37
CA ILE A 162 -18.28 5.70 -9.61
C ILE A 162 -18.28 5.33 -11.08
N ASP A 163 -18.87 6.15 -11.93
CA ASP A 163 -18.96 5.93 -13.37
C ASP A 163 -17.96 6.80 -14.17
N SER A 164 -17.08 7.54 -13.47
CA SER A 164 -16.01 8.33 -14.07
C SER A 164 -14.79 7.47 -14.42
N LEU A 165 -14.00 7.93 -15.41
CA LEU A 165 -12.70 7.33 -15.71
C LEU A 165 -11.65 7.78 -14.68
N PRO A 166 -10.62 6.96 -14.38
CA PRO A 166 -9.57 7.29 -13.42
C PRO A 166 -8.85 8.61 -13.70
N ASP A 167 -8.66 8.97 -14.96
CA ASP A 167 -7.95 10.19 -15.34
C ASP A 167 -8.77 11.47 -15.10
N ALA A 168 -10.08 11.34 -15.01
CA ALA A 168 -10.97 12.44 -14.65
C ALA A 168 -10.97 12.73 -13.12
N LEU A 169 -10.44 11.81 -12.31
CA LEU A 169 -10.44 11.93 -10.86
C LEU A 169 -9.32 12.86 -10.37
N PRO A 170 -9.57 13.65 -9.29
CA PRO A 170 -8.52 14.33 -8.56
C PRO A 170 -7.44 13.36 -8.08
N LEU A 171 -6.18 13.80 -8.06
CA LEU A 171 -5.02 12.98 -7.69
C LEU A 171 -5.22 12.24 -6.35
N GLY A 172 -5.71 12.92 -5.33
CA GLY A 172 -5.95 12.32 -4.01
C GLY A 172 -6.99 11.21 -4.04
N LEU A 173 -8.02 11.32 -4.90
CA LEU A 173 -9.04 10.29 -5.05
C LEU A 173 -8.49 9.07 -5.80
N ARG A 174 -7.66 9.31 -6.83
CA ARG A 174 -6.93 8.23 -7.52
C ARG A 174 -6.01 7.45 -6.59
N GLN A 175 -5.30 8.15 -5.71
CA GLN A 175 -4.44 7.50 -4.71
C GLN A 175 -5.24 6.64 -3.73
N ARG A 176 -6.37 7.19 -3.21
CA ARG A 176 -7.27 6.42 -2.33
C ARG A 176 -7.81 5.18 -3.03
N LEU A 177 -8.27 5.31 -4.27
CA LEU A 177 -8.80 4.19 -5.04
C LEU A 177 -7.72 3.12 -5.29
N SER A 178 -6.51 3.52 -5.65
CA SER A 178 -5.37 2.59 -5.81
C SER A 178 -5.04 1.84 -4.52
N LEU A 179 -5.11 2.52 -3.38
CA LEU A 179 -4.92 1.90 -2.07
C LEU A 179 -6.03 0.89 -1.78
N LEU A 180 -7.29 1.26 -2.03
CA LEU A 180 -8.46 0.42 -1.83
C LEU A 180 -8.38 -0.92 -2.56
N LEU A 181 -7.98 -0.87 -3.82
CA LEU A 181 -7.87 -2.05 -4.66
C LEU A 181 -6.83 -3.06 -4.14
N ARG A 182 -5.85 -2.62 -3.34
CA ARG A 182 -4.85 -3.48 -2.71
C ARG A 182 -5.33 -4.15 -1.43
N PHE A 183 -6.28 -3.54 -0.73
CA PHE A 183 -6.87 -4.11 0.49
C PHE A 183 -8.09 -4.99 0.23
N TRP A 184 -8.47 -5.20 -1.03
CA TRP A 184 -9.62 -6.01 -1.43
C TRP A 184 -9.64 -7.46 -0.91
N PRO A 185 -8.48 -8.17 -0.77
CA PRO A 185 -8.47 -9.57 -0.35
C PRO A 185 -8.78 -9.79 1.14
N TRP A 186 -8.86 -8.74 1.96
CA TRP A 186 -8.98 -8.94 3.40
C TRP A 186 -10.42 -9.32 3.80
N PRO A 187 -10.62 -10.55 4.36
CA PRO A 187 -11.95 -11.13 4.56
C PRO A 187 -12.74 -10.53 5.72
N SER A 188 -12.20 -9.61 6.52
CA SER A 188 -12.93 -9.06 7.67
C SER A 188 -12.76 -7.56 7.85
N ALA A 189 -13.88 -6.87 8.09
CA ALA A 189 -13.93 -5.47 8.51
C ALA A 189 -13.14 -5.18 9.81
N SER A 190 -12.72 -6.21 10.55
CA SER A 190 -11.89 -6.13 11.75
C SER A 190 -10.42 -5.86 11.43
N ALA A 191 -9.89 -6.39 10.34
CA ALA A 191 -8.50 -6.18 9.93
C ALA A 191 -8.24 -4.77 9.41
N LEU A 192 -9.23 -4.15 8.73
CA LEU A 192 -9.15 -2.75 8.29
C LEU A 192 -9.27 -1.75 9.46
N ARG A 193 -9.86 -2.16 10.58
CA ARG A 193 -9.92 -1.31 11.79
C ARG A 193 -8.57 -1.15 12.47
N SER A 194 -7.62 -2.04 12.26
CA SER A 194 -6.27 -1.92 12.83
C SER A 194 -5.31 -1.10 11.96
N VAL A 195 -5.66 -0.83 10.69
CA VAL A 195 -4.82 -0.03 9.76
C VAL A 195 -5.35 1.41 9.62
N CYS A 196 -6.63 1.64 9.98
CA CYS A 196 -7.29 2.96 9.95
C CYS A 196 -7.74 3.43 11.34
N ARG A 197 -7.17 2.88 12.41
CA ARG A 197 -7.23 3.46 13.75
C ARG A 197 -5.92 4.13 14.09
#